data_089798b26f0981dd0e103d2e498b5f46
#
_entry.id   089798b26f0981dd0e103d2e498b5f46
#
_cell.length_a   1.000
_cell.length_b   1.000
_cell.length_c   1.000
_cell.angle_alpha   90.00
_cell.angle_beta   90.00
_cell.angle_gamma   90.00
#
_symmetry.space_group_name_H-M   'P 1'
#
loop_
_entity.id
_entity.type
_entity.pdbx_description
1 polymer ?
#
loop_
_entity_poly.entity_id
_entity_poly.type
_entity_poly.pdbx_seq_one_letter_code
_entity_poly.pdbx_strand_id
1 'polypeptide(L)'
;MRIIVCENYEEVSKKAAQMILSQVTLKPNSVLGLATGSTPIGLYENLVSLNKKGDIDFSEVRTFNLDEYYKLPKENDQSYHYFMYKNLFDHININPENIHIPNGMTDDVDAECERYDELIKEAGGVDIQVLGIGNNAHIGFNEPTINFEKGTHLVQLEDSTIEANSRFFDNIEDVPKKAITMGVGSIFKSRKIMLIATGENKAEAIYNTVYGKVVPEVPASILQFHSDIVLILDKEAAKLLKEEDYKIA
;
A
#
# COMPACT_ATOMS: atom_id res chain seq x y z
N MET A 1 -13.47 10.80 6.40
CA MET A 1 -12.00 10.64 6.55
C MET A 1 -11.63 10.88 8.01
N ARG A 2 -10.76 10.05 8.59
CA ARG A 2 -10.25 10.21 9.96
C ARG A 2 -8.73 10.35 9.86
N ILE A 3 -8.14 11.34 10.56
CA ILE A 3 -6.70 11.60 10.53
C ILE A 3 -6.17 11.46 11.95
N ILE A 4 -5.09 10.68 12.10
CA ILE A 4 -4.38 10.44 13.34
C ILE A 4 -2.93 10.90 13.14
N VAL A 5 -2.47 11.83 13.94
CA VAL A 5 -1.09 12.32 13.91
C VAL A 5 -0.34 11.73 15.10
N CYS A 6 0.75 11.07 14.80
CA CYS A 6 1.67 10.44 15.74
C CYS A 6 2.95 11.28 15.88
N GLU A 7 3.71 11.07 16.94
CA GLU A 7 4.93 11.82 17.19
C GLU A 7 6.01 11.59 16.10
N ASN A 8 6.15 10.33 15.65
CA ASN A 8 7.21 9.88 14.76
C ASN A 8 6.85 8.60 14.01
N TYR A 9 7.78 8.12 13.15
CA TYR A 9 7.64 6.91 12.36
C TYR A 9 7.32 5.65 13.19
N GLU A 10 7.97 5.50 14.37
CA GLU A 10 7.75 4.32 15.22
C GLU A 10 6.33 4.29 15.76
N GLU A 11 5.76 5.42 16.15
CA GLU A 11 4.38 5.49 16.63
C GLU A 11 3.37 5.31 15.51
N VAL A 12 3.63 5.87 14.32
CA VAL A 12 2.84 5.59 13.10
C VAL A 12 2.80 4.09 12.83
N SER A 13 3.95 3.43 12.86
CA SER A 13 4.09 2.00 12.61
C SER A 13 3.34 1.15 13.64
N LYS A 14 3.45 1.48 14.93
CA LYS A 14 2.71 0.81 16.01
C LYS A 14 1.20 0.99 15.87
N LYS A 15 0.76 2.22 15.58
CA LYS A 15 -0.67 2.52 15.40
C LYS A 15 -1.27 1.74 14.23
N ALA A 16 -0.55 1.67 13.11
CA ALA A 16 -0.94 0.89 11.96
C ALA A 16 -1.03 -0.61 12.30
N ALA A 17 -0.03 -1.16 13.01
CA ALA A 17 -0.03 -2.55 13.44
C ALA A 17 -1.20 -2.88 14.39
N GLN A 18 -1.56 -1.98 15.31
CA GLN A 18 -2.72 -2.14 16.19
C GLN A 18 -4.04 -2.20 15.40
N MET A 19 -4.16 -1.47 14.29
CA MET A 19 -5.35 -1.56 13.44
C MET A 19 -5.43 -2.90 12.71
N ILE A 20 -4.32 -3.42 12.19
CA ILE A 20 -4.28 -4.76 11.58
C ILE A 20 -4.56 -5.83 12.63
N LEU A 21 -3.95 -5.76 13.80
CA LEU A 21 -4.23 -6.66 14.93
C LEU A 21 -5.72 -6.70 15.24
N SER A 22 -6.34 -5.53 15.40
CA SER A 22 -7.78 -5.43 15.69
C SER A 22 -8.63 -6.06 14.57
N GLN A 23 -8.27 -5.82 13.31
CA GLN A 23 -8.98 -6.36 12.16
C GLN A 23 -8.89 -7.90 12.14
N VAL A 24 -7.70 -8.46 12.30
CA VAL A 24 -7.49 -9.92 12.26
C VAL A 24 -8.11 -10.60 13.48
N THR A 25 -8.04 -9.97 14.67
CA THR A 25 -8.70 -10.49 15.88
C THR A 25 -10.23 -10.59 15.71
N LEU A 26 -10.85 -9.57 15.10
CA LEU A 26 -12.30 -9.54 14.89
C LEU A 26 -12.75 -10.42 13.71
N LYS A 27 -11.88 -10.63 12.75
CA LYS A 27 -12.11 -11.45 11.55
C LYS A 27 -10.85 -12.23 11.20
N PRO A 28 -10.63 -13.43 11.76
CA PRO A 28 -9.40 -14.23 11.52
C PRO A 28 -9.11 -14.49 10.04
N ASN A 29 -10.13 -14.72 9.22
CA ASN A 29 -10.02 -14.89 7.76
C ASN A 29 -10.05 -13.56 6.99
N SER A 30 -9.46 -12.51 7.55
CA SER A 30 -9.37 -11.19 6.89
C SER A 30 -8.59 -11.25 5.60
N VAL A 31 -9.01 -10.40 4.66
CA VAL A 31 -8.30 -10.13 3.41
C VAL A 31 -7.58 -8.79 3.55
N LEU A 32 -6.26 -8.81 3.54
CA LEU A 32 -5.40 -7.64 3.71
C LEU A 32 -4.79 -7.22 2.38
N GLY A 33 -4.98 -5.97 2.01
CA GLY A 33 -4.24 -5.31 0.94
C GLY A 33 -2.94 -4.73 1.49
N LEU A 34 -1.79 -5.09 0.90
CA LEU A 34 -0.47 -4.73 1.42
C LEU A 34 0.30 -3.87 0.42
N ALA A 35 1.12 -2.97 0.94
CA ALA A 35 1.99 -2.08 0.19
C ALA A 35 3.47 -2.44 0.40
N THR A 36 4.32 -2.03 -0.52
CA THR A 36 5.78 -2.12 -0.41
C THR A 36 6.43 -0.75 -0.18
N GLY A 37 7.74 -0.68 -0.17
CA GLY A 37 8.52 0.53 0.06
C GLY A 37 8.92 0.72 1.53
N SER A 38 9.60 1.82 1.83
CA SER A 38 10.17 2.05 3.17
C SER A 38 9.13 2.34 4.25
N THR A 39 8.00 2.94 3.90
CA THR A 39 6.97 3.36 4.88
C THR A 39 6.38 2.20 5.67
N PRO A 40 5.95 1.05 5.06
CA PRO A 40 5.32 -0.02 5.81
C PRO A 40 6.31 -0.98 6.53
N ILE A 41 7.62 -0.82 6.42
CA ILE A 41 8.58 -1.72 7.07
C ILE A 41 8.33 -1.80 8.58
N GLY A 42 8.23 -0.67 9.27
CA GLY A 42 7.97 -0.66 10.71
C GLY A 42 6.61 -1.24 11.10
N LEU A 43 5.58 -1.11 10.23
CA LEU A 43 4.33 -1.84 10.40
C LEU A 43 4.58 -3.35 10.37
N TYR A 44 5.32 -3.86 9.38
CA TYR A 44 5.60 -5.29 9.24
C TYR A 44 6.44 -5.82 10.39
N GLU A 45 7.46 -5.10 10.83
CA GLU A 45 8.26 -5.44 12.03
C GLU A 45 7.39 -5.60 13.29
N ASN A 46 6.43 -4.69 13.50
CA ASN A 46 5.49 -4.78 14.60
C ASN A 46 4.55 -6.00 14.46
N LEU A 47 4.03 -6.29 13.26
CA LEU A 47 3.19 -7.46 13.00
C LEU A 47 3.95 -8.76 13.24
N VAL A 48 5.21 -8.86 12.79
CA VAL A 48 6.10 -10.00 13.06
C VAL A 48 6.30 -10.18 14.58
N SER A 49 6.52 -9.08 15.31
CA SER A 49 6.69 -9.12 16.77
C SER A 49 5.41 -9.63 17.46
N LEU A 50 4.24 -9.14 17.04
CA LEU A 50 2.94 -9.57 17.57
C LEU A 50 2.65 -11.05 17.27
N ASN A 51 2.97 -11.53 16.06
CA ASN A 51 2.80 -12.93 15.70
C ASN A 51 3.73 -13.84 16.51
N LYS A 52 5.00 -13.47 16.69
CA LYS A 52 5.95 -14.24 17.52
C LYS A 52 5.54 -14.32 18.99
N LYS A 53 4.79 -13.33 19.50
CA LYS A 53 4.22 -13.34 20.87
C LYS A 53 2.91 -14.14 20.97
N GLY A 54 2.32 -14.52 19.85
CA GLY A 54 1.01 -15.18 19.80
C GLY A 54 -0.18 -14.21 19.94
N ASP A 55 0.06 -12.90 19.83
CA ASP A 55 -1.00 -11.89 19.92
C ASP A 55 -1.84 -11.78 18.64
N ILE A 56 -1.29 -12.19 17.48
CA ILE A 56 -1.98 -12.21 16.18
C ILE A 56 -1.68 -13.53 15.45
N ASP A 57 -2.70 -14.09 14.81
CA ASP A 57 -2.62 -15.31 14.00
C ASP A 57 -2.94 -15.00 12.54
N PHE A 58 -2.02 -15.32 11.63
CA PHE A 58 -2.17 -15.09 10.19
C PHE A 58 -2.56 -16.36 9.42
N SER A 59 -2.77 -17.51 10.08
CA SER A 59 -2.98 -18.81 9.41
C SER A 59 -4.17 -18.82 8.45
N GLU A 60 -5.23 -18.05 8.73
CA GLU A 60 -6.42 -17.92 7.88
C GLU A 60 -6.46 -16.63 7.05
N VAL A 61 -5.51 -15.70 7.28
CA VAL A 61 -5.43 -14.42 6.56
C VAL A 61 -5.06 -14.66 5.10
N ARG A 62 -5.67 -13.88 4.20
CA ARG A 62 -5.26 -13.76 2.79
C ARG A 62 -4.67 -12.38 2.55
N THR A 63 -3.66 -12.30 1.68
CA THR A 63 -3.02 -11.03 1.34
C THR A 63 -3.00 -10.78 -0.15
N PHE A 64 -3.18 -9.51 -0.53
CA PHE A 64 -3.06 -9.02 -1.89
C PHE A 64 -2.12 -7.81 -1.90
N ASN A 65 -1.00 -7.91 -2.61
CA ASN A 65 -0.12 -6.78 -2.80
C ASN A 65 -0.66 -5.82 -3.87
N LEU A 66 -0.38 -4.52 -3.70
CA LEU A 66 -0.83 -3.49 -4.64
C LEU A 66 -0.25 -3.67 -6.04
N ASP A 67 1.00 -4.10 -6.12
CA ASP A 67 1.78 -4.05 -7.35
C ASP A 67 2.98 -4.99 -7.36
N GLU A 68 3.56 -5.14 -8.55
CA GLU A 68 4.85 -5.78 -8.80
C GLU A 68 5.48 -5.18 -10.07
N TYR A 69 6.79 -5.10 -10.10
CA TYR A 69 7.52 -4.68 -11.29
C TYR A 69 7.33 -5.63 -12.47
N TYR A 70 7.09 -5.07 -13.66
CA TYR A 70 6.94 -5.85 -14.87
C TYR A 70 8.29 -6.27 -15.45
N LYS A 71 8.42 -7.57 -15.75
CA LYS A 71 9.65 -8.25 -16.26
C LYS A 71 10.82 -8.21 -15.28
N LEU A 72 10.57 -8.08 -13.98
CA LEU A 72 11.56 -8.33 -12.95
C LEU A 72 11.28 -9.70 -12.30
N PRO A 73 12.23 -10.65 -12.33
CA PRO A 73 12.06 -11.96 -11.71
C PRO A 73 11.80 -11.84 -10.20
N LYS A 74 10.93 -12.69 -9.67
CA LYS A 74 10.55 -12.66 -8.24
C LYS A 74 11.72 -12.96 -7.29
N GLU A 75 12.77 -13.60 -7.77
CA GLU A 75 14.01 -13.90 -7.05
C GLU A 75 14.97 -12.70 -6.99
N ASN A 76 14.74 -11.66 -7.81
CA ASN A 76 15.53 -10.44 -7.75
C ASN A 76 15.25 -9.75 -6.40
N ASP A 77 16.31 -9.30 -5.73
CA ASP A 77 16.22 -8.70 -4.39
C ASP A 77 15.50 -7.33 -4.36
N GLN A 78 15.20 -6.77 -5.53
CA GLN A 78 14.40 -5.56 -5.71
C GLN A 78 12.96 -5.84 -6.13
N SER A 79 12.56 -7.11 -6.36
CA SER A 79 11.16 -7.44 -6.62
C SER A 79 10.31 -7.20 -5.36
N TYR A 80 9.04 -6.86 -5.54
CA TYR A 80 8.13 -6.73 -4.42
C TYR A 80 7.78 -8.06 -3.78
N HIS A 81 7.83 -9.14 -4.56
CA HIS A 81 7.79 -10.49 -4.02
C HIS A 81 8.92 -10.71 -2.99
N TYR A 82 10.18 -10.47 -3.38
CA TYR A 82 11.31 -10.61 -2.47
C TYR A 82 11.18 -9.69 -1.24
N PHE A 83 10.81 -8.43 -1.46
CA PHE A 83 10.58 -7.47 -0.39
C PHE A 83 9.59 -7.99 0.66
N MET A 84 8.45 -8.53 0.22
CA MET A 84 7.39 -9.00 1.12
C MET A 84 7.79 -10.24 1.89
N TYR A 85 8.46 -11.19 1.26
CA TYR A 85 8.98 -12.38 1.94
C TYR A 85 10.02 -11.98 2.98
N LYS A 86 11.00 -11.16 2.61
CA LYS A 86 12.06 -10.68 3.51
C LYS A 86 11.52 -9.89 4.72
N ASN A 87 10.50 -9.06 4.56
CA ASN A 87 10.05 -8.15 5.62
C ASN A 87 8.83 -8.67 6.40
N LEU A 88 8.07 -9.63 5.86
CA LEU A 88 6.85 -10.12 6.51
C LEU A 88 6.66 -11.63 6.40
N PHE A 89 6.49 -12.18 5.19
CA PHE A 89 5.93 -13.51 5.02
C PHE A 89 6.79 -14.64 5.57
N ASP A 90 8.13 -14.55 5.48
CA ASP A 90 9.04 -15.54 6.07
C ASP A 90 9.07 -15.53 7.61
N HIS A 91 8.41 -14.55 8.24
CA HIS A 91 8.50 -14.31 9.67
C HIS A 91 7.17 -14.51 10.42
N ILE A 92 6.08 -14.81 9.70
CA ILE A 92 4.74 -15.01 10.26
C ILE A 92 4.16 -16.36 9.82
N ASN A 93 3.09 -16.80 10.48
CA ASN A 93 2.47 -18.11 10.23
C ASN A 93 1.39 -18.09 9.14
N ILE A 94 1.54 -17.26 8.10
CA ILE A 94 0.60 -17.22 6.98
C ILE A 94 0.74 -18.48 6.10
N ASN A 95 -0.40 -19.00 5.60
CA ASN A 95 -0.36 -20.05 4.59
C ASN A 95 0.13 -19.46 3.25
N PRO A 96 1.22 -20.00 2.64
CA PRO A 96 1.74 -19.49 1.36
C PRO A 96 0.70 -19.46 0.22
N GLU A 97 -0.31 -20.34 0.24
CA GLU A 97 -1.40 -20.35 -0.75
C GLU A 97 -2.31 -19.13 -0.65
N ASN A 98 -2.28 -18.44 0.49
CA ASN A 98 -3.06 -17.24 0.76
C ASN A 98 -2.32 -15.93 0.40
N ILE A 99 -1.10 -16.02 -0.11
CA ILE A 99 -0.28 -14.86 -0.50
C ILE A 99 -0.47 -14.61 -2.00
N HIS A 100 -0.96 -13.42 -2.35
CA HIS A 100 -1.16 -13.03 -3.75
C HIS A 100 -0.38 -11.74 -4.05
N ILE A 101 0.49 -11.85 -5.06
CA ILE A 101 1.28 -10.75 -5.63
C ILE A 101 1.08 -10.81 -7.14
N PRO A 102 0.93 -9.70 -7.87
CA PRO A 102 0.80 -9.74 -9.32
C PRO A 102 2.00 -10.44 -9.96
N ASN A 103 1.75 -11.25 -11.00
CA ASN A 103 2.83 -11.92 -11.71
C ASN A 103 3.49 -10.96 -12.71
N GLY A 104 4.56 -10.29 -12.31
CA GLY A 104 5.32 -9.38 -13.17
C GLY A 104 6.00 -10.06 -14.36
N MET A 105 6.17 -11.40 -14.34
CA MET A 105 6.81 -12.15 -15.42
C MET A 105 5.85 -12.67 -16.48
N THR A 106 4.56 -12.29 -16.40
CA THR A 106 3.56 -12.73 -17.39
C THR A 106 3.92 -12.26 -18.80
N ASP A 107 3.53 -13.05 -19.80
CA ASP A 107 3.56 -12.67 -21.22
C ASP A 107 2.21 -12.12 -21.69
N ASP A 108 1.12 -12.42 -20.96
CA ASP A 108 -0.22 -11.89 -21.20
C ASP A 108 -0.65 -11.02 -20.01
N VAL A 109 -0.40 -9.73 -20.17
CA VAL A 109 -0.66 -8.73 -19.11
C VAL A 109 -2.14 -8.58 -18.84
N ASP A 110 -2.97 -8.57 -19.89
CA ASP A 110 -4.40 -8.36 -19.74
C ASP A 110 -5.04 -9.54 -18.98
N ALA A 111 -4.67 -10.77 -19.35
CA ALA A 111 -5.12 -11.97 -18.65
C ALA A 111 -4.67 -11.99 -17.18
N GLU A 112 -3.45 -11.54 -16.88
CA GLU A 112 -2.96 -11.45 -15.49
C GLU A 112 -3.73 -10.40 -14.69
N CYS A 113 -3.98 -9.23 -15.25
CA CYS A 113 -4.75 -8.18 -14.60
C CYS A 113 -6.19 -8.64 -14.29
N GLU A 114 -6.86 -9.28 -15.25
CA GLU A 114 -8.19 -9.86 -15.06
C GLU A 114 -8.19 -10.95 -13.99
N ARG A 115 -7.20 -11.87 -14.04
CA ARG A 115 -7.03 -12.93 -13.03
C ARG A 115 -6.86 -12.36 -11.64
N TYR A 116 -6.04 -11.30 -11.49
CA TYR A 116 -5.77 -10.68 -10.20
C TYR A 116 -7.01 -10.02 -9.61
N ASP A 117 -7.75 -9.25 -10.42
CA ASP A 117 -9.00 -8.63 -10.00
C ASP A 117 -10.08 -9.68 -9.63
N GLU A 118 -10.16 -10.81 -10.37
CA GLU A 118 -11.10 -11.88 -10.04
C GLU A 118 -10.73 -12.61 -8.75
N LEU A 119 -9.45 -12.87 -8.48
CA LEU A 119 -8.99 -13.43 -7.20
C LEU A 119 -9.39 -12.54 -6.01
N ILE A 120 -9.26 -11.22 -6.13
CA ILE A 120 -9.70 -10.28 -5.09
C ILE A 120 -11.22 -10.40 -4.87
N LYS A 121 -11.98 -10.51 -5.95
CA LYS A 121 -13.44 -10.65 -5.89
C LYS A 121 -13.86 -11.99 -5.27
N GLU A 122 -13.22 -13.11 -5.65
CA GLU A 122 -13.46 -14.44 -5.10
C GLU A 122 -13.11 -14.51 -3.60
N ALA A 123 -12.10 -13.76 -3.16
CA ALA A 123 -11.77 -13.59 -1.74
C ALA A 123 -12.83 -12.78 -0.96
N GLY A 124 -13.83 -12.22 -1.65
CA GLY A 124 -14.87 -11.36 -1.07
C GLY A 124 -14.47 -9.90 -0.94
N GLY A 125 -13.41 -9.47 -1.62
CA GLY A 125 -12.83 -8.11 -1.57
C GLY A 125 -11.92 -7.89 -0.37
N VAL A 126 -11.17 -6.80 -0.38
CA VAL A 126 -10.20 -6.43 0.65
C VAL A 126 -10.90 -5.85 1.88
N ASP A 127 -10.59 -6.37 3.07
CA ASP A 127 -11.14 -5.86 4.34
C ASP A 127 -10.43 -4.58 4.80
N ILE A 128 -9.11 -4.56 4.70
CA ILE A 128 -8.31 -3.37 4.98
C ILE A 128 -7.17 -3.25 3.96
N GLN A 129 -7.10 -2.14 3.26
CA GLN A 129 -6.05 -1.82 2.30
C GLN A 129 -5.05 -0.87 2.94
N VAL A 130 -3.81 -1.33 3.06
CA VAL A 130 -2.67 -0.48 3.44
C VAL A 130 -2.18 0.27 2.20
N LEU A 131 -2.01 1.57 2.33
CA LEU A 131 -1.46 2.45 1.30
C LEU A 131 -0.28 3.25 1.87
N GLY A 132 0.77 3.41 1.07
CA GLY A 132 1.65 4.56 1.13
C GLY A 132 1.13 5.66 0.21
N ILE A 133 1.90 6.75 0.09
CA ILE A 133 1.63 7.83 -0.84
C ILE A 133 2.92 8.34 -1.47
N GLY A 134 2.92 8.55 -2.78
CA GLY A 134 4.02 9.20 -3.49
C GLY A 134 4.09 10.69 -3.22
N ASN A 135 5.21 11.34 -3.56
CA ASN A 135 5.34 12.80 -3.43
C ASN A 135 4.40 13.57 -4.37
N ASN A 136 4.01 12.95 -5.48
CA ASN A 136 3.01 13.45 -6.44
C ASN A 136 1.59 12.94 -6.13
N ALA A 137 1.36 12.41 -4.92
CA ALA A 137 0.11 11.86 -4.43
C ALA A 137 -0.38 10.59 -5.15
N HIS A 138 0.49 9.82 -5.82
CA HIS A 138 0.12 8.50 -6.33
C HIS A 138 -0.13 7.51 -5.18
N ILE A 139 -1.01 6.54 -5.40
CA ILE A 139 -1.30 5.40 -4.52
C ILE A 139 -1.18 4.09 -5.32
N GLY A 140 -0.43 3.09 -4.78
CA GLY A 140 0.13 2.05 -5.63
C GLY A 140 1.01 2.71 -6.69
N PHE A 141 1.00 2.21 -7.91
CA PHE A 141 1.61 2.93 -9.04
C PHE A 141 0.57 3.66 -9.91
N ASN A 142 -0.55 4.09 -9.33
CA ASN A 142 -1.49 4.98 -10.02
C ASN A 142 -0.93 6.40 -10.03
N GLU A 143 -0.14 6.71 -11.06
CA GLU A 143 0.50 8.01 -11.27
C GLU A 143 -0.51 9.09 -11.69
N PRO A 144 -0.19 10.40 -11.54
CA PRO A 144 -1.02 11.47 -12.06
C PRO A 144 -1.35 11.32 -13.55
N THR A 145 -2.62 11.32 -13.90
CA THR A 145 -3.11 11.12 -15.26
C THR A 145 -4.44 11.84 -15.45
N ILE A 146 -5.10 11.63 -16.59
CA ILE A 146 -6.39 12.26 -16.91
C ILE A 146 -7.61 11.42 -16.49
N ASN A 147 -7.40 10.17 -16.04
CA ASN A 147 -8.46 9.26 -15.64
C ASN A 147 -8.08 8.49 -14.36
N PHE A 148 -9.05 8.11 -13.56
CA PHE A 148 -8.87 7.11 -12.52
C PHE A 148 -9.00 5.71 -13.13
N GLU A 149 -7.94 4.92 -13.08
CA GLU A 149 -7.95 3.54 -13.55
C GLU A 149 -8.81 2.64 -12.63
N LYS A 150 -9.63 1.80 -13.24
CA LYS A 150 -10.60 1.01 -12.48
C LYS A 150 -10.03 -0.28 -11.92
N GLY A 151 -9.43 -1.09 -12.77
CA GLY A 151 -8.92 -2.42 -12.45
C GLY A 151 -7.40 -2.46 -12.40
N THR A 152 -6.89 -3.63 -12.08
CA THR A 152 -5.45 -3.91 -12.19
C THR A 152 -4.99 -3.69 -13.63
N HIS A 153 -3.85 -3.04 -13.82
CA HIS A 153 -3.36 -2.64 -15.14
C HIS A 153 -1.84 -2.53 -15.18
N LEU A 154 -1.28 -2.53 -16.38
CA LEU A 154 0.13 -2.20 -16.62
C LEU A 154 0.28 -0.69 -16.68
N VAL A 155 1.21 -0.16 -15.91
CA VAL A 155 1.54 1.27 -15.88
C VAL A 155 2.97 1.51 -16.33
N GLN A 156 3.20 2.61 -17.05
CA GLN A 156 4.52 3.20 -17.26
C GLN A 156 4.82 4.09 -16.05
N LEU A 157 5.97 3.84 -15.38
CA LEU A 157 6.38 4.65 -14.23
C LEU A 157 6.85 6.03 -14.67
N GLU A 158 6.50 7.05 -13.90
CA GLU A 158 7.01 8.42 -14.07
C GLU A 158 8.53 8.48 -13.79
N ASP A 159 9.24 9.36 -14.46
CA ASP A 159 10.68 9.55 -14.28
C ASP A 159 11.02 9.87 -12.81
N SER A 160 10.19 10.67 -12.15
CA SER A 160 10.33 10.98 -10.72
C SER A 160 10.19 9.75 -9.81
N THR A 161 9.35 8.79 -10.18
CA THR A 161 9.18 7.52 -9.47
C THR A 161 10.37 6.59 -9.72
N ILE A 162 10.87 6.52 -10.96
CA ILE A 162 12.09 5.79 -11.32
C ILE A 162 13.28 6.35 -10.53
N GLU A 163 13.45 7.67 -10.50
CA GLU A 163 14.51 8.33 -9.75
C GLU A 163 14.40 8.05 -8.24
N ALA A 164 13.20 8.17 -7.67
CA ALA A 164 12.97 7.86 -6.25
C ALA A 164 13.29 6.40 -5.89
N ASN A 165 13.04 5.45 -6.81
CA ASN A 165 13.30 4.04 -6.62
C ASN A 165 14.75 3.63 -6.96
N SER A 166 15.51 4.48 -7.69
CA SER A 166 16.90 4.18 -8.09
C SER A 166 17.83 3.89 -6.90
N ARG A 167 17.53 4.45 -5.73
CA ARG A 167 18.27 4.19 -4.47
C ARG A 167 18.30 2.72 -4.04
N PHE A 168 17.46 1.88 -4.61
CA PHE A 168 17.38 0.44 -4.32
C PHE A 168 18.12 -0.41 -5.37
N PHE A 169 18.58 0.18 -6.47
CA PHE A 169 19.24 -0.50 -7.58
C PHE A 169 20.69 -0.02 -7.74
N ASP A 170 21.55 -0.84 -8.32
CA ASP A 170 22.95 -0.47 -8.55
C ASP A 170 23.09 0.67 -9.56
N ASN A 171 22.23 0.67 -10.61
CA ASN A 171 22.16 1.74 -11.59
C ASN A 171 20.71 2.11 -11.86
N ILE A 172 20.46 3.38 -12.23
CA ILE A 172 19.10 3.86 -12.54
C ILE A 172 18.49 3.15 -13.76
N GLU A 173 19.33 2.68 -14.68
CA GLU A 173 18.90 1.93 -15.86
C GLU A 173 18.36 0.54 -15.52
N ASP A 174 18.73 -0.01 -14.37
CA ASP A 174 18.25 -1.31 -13.87
C ASP A 174 16.85 -1.20 -13.24
N VAL A 175 16.36 0.01 -12.95
CA VAL A 175 15.01 0.24 -12.42
C VAL A 175 13.98 -0.12 -13.49
N PRO A 176 13.05 -1.06 -13.23
CA PRO A 176 12.00 -1.36 -14.19
C PRO A 176 11.15 -0.13 -14.51
N LYS A 177 10.86 0.06 -15.79
CA LYS A 177 10.08 1.22 -16.27
C LYS A 177 8.58 0.99 -16.22
N LYS A 178 8.15 -0.24 -15.95
CA LYS A 178 6.73 -0.62 -15.92
C LYS A 178 6.44 -1.47 -14.70
N ALA A 179 5.20 -1.41 -14.24
CA ALA A 179 4.67 -2.25 -13.16
C ALA A 179 3.25 -2.68 -13.47
N ILE A 180 2.82 -3.81 -12.88
CA ILE A 180 1.41 -4.18 -12.79
C ILE A 180 0.92 -3.70 -11.44
N THR A 181 -0.14 -2.89 -11.42
CA THR A 181 -0.66 -2.27 -10.20
C THR A 181 -2.19 -2.37 -10.12
N MET A 182 -2.71 -2.54 -8.90
CA MET A 182 -4.15 -2.41 -8.66
C MET A 182 -4.61 -1.00 -9.03
N GLY A 183 -5.67 -0.91 -9.82
CA GLY A 183 -6.26 0.37 -10.17
C GLY A 183 -6.93 1.06 -8.97
N VAL A 184 -7.08 2.37 -9.06
CA VAL A 184 -7.76 3.20 -8.05
C VAL A 184 -9.14 2.65 -7.72
N GLY A 185 -9.88 2.15 -8.74
CA GLY A 185 -11.21 1.58 -8.52
C GLY A 185 -11.19 0.28 -7.70
N SER A 186 -10.17 -0.58 -7.86
CA SER A 186 -9.99 -1.78 -7.04
C SER A 186 -9.61 -1.42 -5.61
N ILE A 187 -8.69 -0.47 -5.43
CA ILE A 187 -8.32 0.09 -4.11
C ILE A 187 -9.54 0.68 -3.39
N PHE A 188 -10.34 1.47 -4.10
CA PHE A 188 -11.52 2.16 -3.56
C PHE A 188 -12.64 1.22 -3.11
N LYS A 189 -12.71 -0.01 -3.64
CA LYS A 189 -13.69 -1.02 -3.22
C LYS A 189 -13.34 -1.70 -1.90
N SER A 190 -12.16 -1.47 -1.33
CA SER A 190 -11.78 -2.01 -0.02
C SER A 190 -12.75 -1.52 1.06
N ARG A 191 -13.06 -2.36 2.05
CA ARG A 191 -13.99 -1.98 3.12
C ARG A 191 -13.44 -0.85 3.98
N LYS A 192 -12.14 -0.89 4.23
CA LYS A 192 -11.39 0.13 4.95
C LYS A 192 -10.09 0.44 4.21
N ILE A 193 -9.70 1.69 4.18
CA ILE A 193 -8.40 2.14 3.68
C ILE A 193 -7.59 2.72 4.84
N MET A 194 -6.34 2.30 4.96
CA MET A 194 -5.36 2.83 5.89
C MET A 194 -4.18 3.39 5.10
N LEU A 195 -4.12 4.72 4.98
CA LEU A 195 -3.01 5.41 4.34
C LEU A 195 -1.99 5.81 5.40
N ILE A 196 -0.73 5.45 5.19
CA ILE A 196 0.40 5.75 6.07
C ILE A 196 1.34 6.71 5.35
N ALA A 197 1.72 7.80 5.99
CA ALA A 197 2.73 8.72 5.46
C ALA A 197 3.59 9.30 6.57
N THR A 198 4.89 9.41 6.30
CA THR A 198 5.89 9.97 7.22
C THR A 198 6.88 10.85 6.46
N GLY A 199 7.34 11.90 7.13
CA GLY A 199 8.32 12.83 6.61
C GLY A 199 7.72 14.03 5.87
N GLU A 200 8.45 15.12 5.93
CA GLU A 200 8.06 16.42 5.39
C GLU A 200 7.77 16.39 3.88
N ASN A 201 8.49 15.55 3.12
CA ASN A 201 8.31 15.40 1.69
C ASN A 201 6.94 14.84 1.27
N LYS A 202 6.13 14.37 2.24
CA LYS A 202 4.75 13.91 2.02
C LYS A 202 3.70 14.97 2.34
N ALA A 203 4.08 16.06 2.99
CA ALA A 203 3.12 17.06 3.50
C ALA A 203 2.24 17.68 2.40
N GLU A 204 2.81 18.01 1.23
CA GLU A 204 2.06 18.59 0.12
C GLU A 204 1.09 17.55 -0.49
N ALA A 205 1.55 16.30 -0.69
CA ALA A 205 0.70 15.21 -1.17
C ALA A 205 -0.48 14.94 -0.22
N ILE A 206 -0.22 14.94 1.10
CA ILE A 206 -1.26 14.79 2.14
C ILE A 206 -2.22 15.98 2.13
N TYR A 207 -1.70 17.22 2.04
CA TYR A 207 -2.54 18.42 1.92
C TYR A 207 -3.49 18.34 0.72
N ASN A 208 -2.96 18.01 -0.45
CA ASN A 208 -3.74 17.88 -1.68
C ASN A 208 -4.75 16.71 -1.61
N THR A 209 -4.40 15.62 -0.92
CA THR A 209 -5.30 14.49 -0.66
C THR A 209 -6.49 14.89 0.20
N VAL A 210 -6.28 15.73 1.23
CA VAL A 210 -7.30 16.08 2.22
C VAL A 210 -8.15 17.26 1.76
N TYR A 211 -7.53 18.32 1.22
CA TYR A 211 -8.19 19.59 0.91
C TYR A 211 -8.28 19.91 -0.58
N GLY A 212 -7.51 19.20 -1.41
CA GLY A 212 -7.47 19.44 -2.85
C GLY A 212 -8.77 19.04 -3.55
N LYS A 213 -8.88 19.41 -4.82
CA LYS A 213 -9.97 18.92 -5.69
C LYS A 213 -9.77 17.41 -5.92
N VAL A 214 -10.89 16.70 -6.04
CA VAL A 214 -10.84 15.28 -6.44
C VAL A 214 -10.66 15.21 -7.94
N VAL A 215 -9.44 14.94 -8.36
CA VAL A 215 -9.02 14.89 -9.77
C VAL A 215 -7.96 13.81 -9.96
N PRO A 216 -7.88 13.19 -11.17
CA PRO A 216 -6.89 12.12 -11.43
C PRO A 216 -5.43 12.59 -11.40
N GLU A 217 -5.17 13.89 -11.59
CA GLU A 217 -3.85 14.51 -11.44
C GLU A 217 -3.33 14.47 -9.99
N VAL A 218 -4.22 14.17 -9.03
CA VAL A 218 -3.92 13.91 -7.61
C VAL A 218 -4.59 12.60 -7.24
N PRO A 219 -4.02 11.42 -7.59
CA PRO A 219 -4.70 10.14 -7.49
C PRO A 219 -5.28 9.83 -6.10
N ALA A 220 -4.55 10.17 -5.04
CA ALA A 220 -5.02 9.98 -3.66
C ALA A 220 -6.23 10.87 -3.30
N SER A 221 -6.54 11.90 -4.07
CA SER A 221 -7.68 12.80 -3.79
C SER A 221 -9.04 12.09 -3.82
N ILE A 222 -9.18 10.99 -4.58
CA ILE A 222 -10.40 10.17 -4.64
C ILE A 222 -10.76 9.59 -3.26
N LEU A 223 -9.77 9.42 -2.39
CA LEU A 223 -9.97 8.89 -1.05
C LEU A 223 -10.87 9.78 -0.17
N GLN A 224 -11.07 11.05 -0.53
CA GLN A 224 -12.05 11.94 0.12
C GLN A 224 -13.47 11.36 0.08
N PHE A 225 -13.81 10.59 -0.93
CA PHE A 225 -15.14 9.98 -1.08
C PHE A 225 -15.26 8.59 -0.45
N HIS A 226 -14.16 8.02 0.04
CA HIS A 226 -14.23 6.71 0.66
C HIS A 226 -14.90 6.76 2.02
N SER A 227 -15.82 5.81 2.29
CA SER A 227 -16.66 5.80 3.49
C SER A 227 -15.89 5.53 4.79
N ASP A 228 -14.83 4.70 4.74
CA ASP A 228 -14.03 4.33 5.91
C ASP A 228 -12.53 4.39 5.58
N ILE A 229 -11.98 5.60 5.68
CA ILE A 229 -10.54 5.85 5.51
C ILE A 229 -9.94 6.45 6.77
N VAL A 230 -8.76 5.98 7.12
CA VAL A 230 -7.90 6.55 8.15
C VAL A 230 -6.52 6.88 7.54
N LEU A 231 -6.06 8.10 7.79
CA LEU A 231 -4.70 8.53 7.55
C LEU A 231 -3.93 8.44 8.87
N ILE A 232 -2.78 7.76 8.88
CA ILE A 232 -1.87 7.69 10.03
C ILE A 232 -0.57 8.37 9.60
N LEU A 233 -0.32 9.52 10.19
CA LEU A 233 0.72 10.45 9.76
C LEU A 233 1.68 10.73 10.92
N ASP A 234 2.95 11.02 10.63
CA ASP A 234 3.78 11.72 11.60
C ASP A 234 3.55 13.25 11.53
N LYS A 235 4.13 13.99 12.45
CA LYS A 235 4.00 15.45 12.53
C LYS A 235 4.49 16.14 11.26
N GLU A 236 5.57 15.63 10.66
CA GLU A 236 6.16 16.20 9.47
C GLU A 236 5.25 16.04 8.24
N ALA A 237 4.67 14.86 8.04
CA ALA A 237 3.70 14.64 6.98
C ALA A 237 2.39 15.43 7.18
N ALA A 238 2.03 15.69 8.43
CA ALA A 238 0.80 16.43 8.78
C ALA A 238 0.97 17.95 8.88
N LYS A 239 2.17 18.51 8.69
CA LYS A 239 2.50 19.90 9.01
C LYS A 239 1.68 20.97 8.27
N LEU A 240 1.08 20.62 7.13
CA LEU A 240 0.22 21.52 6.36
C LEU A 240 -1.27 21.33 6.67
N LEU A 241 -1.62 20.37 7.54
CA LEU A 241 -3.01 20.17 7.97
C LEU A 241 -3.37 21.12 9.09
N LYS A 242 -4.67 21.43 9.22
CA LYS A 242 -5.18 22.20 10.34
C LYS A 242 -5.33 21.30 11.58
N GLU A 243 -4.95 21.82 12.76
CA GLU A 243 -5.00 21.06 14.02
C GLU A 243 -6.40 20.58 14.37
N GLU A 244 -7.45 21.28 13.94
CA GLU A 244 -8.86 20.92 14.15
C GLU A 244 -9.32 19.69 13.35
N ASP A 245 -8.57 19.29 12.30
CA ASP A 245 -8.95 18.22 11.36
C ASP A 245 -8.37 16.85 11.76
N TYR A 246 -7.50 16.79 12.78
CA TYR A 246 -6.88 15.54 13.19
C TYR A 246 -6.89 15.32 14.70
N LYS A 247 -6.59 14.08 15.10
CA LYS A 247 -6.39 13.70 16.50
C LYS A 247 -4.92 13.34 16.71
N ILE A 248 -4.35 13.80 17.79
CA ILE A 248 -3.04 13.33 18.26
C ILE A 248 -3.22 11.95 18.90
N ALA A 249 -2.32 10.99 18.54
CA ALA A 249 -2.39 9.60 19.01
C ALA A 249 -1.97 9.46 20.45
#